data_34a4786b82c5d01179d708b0dade724e
#
_entry.id   34a4786b82c5d01179d708b0dade724e
#
_cell.length_a   1.000
_cell.length_b   1.000
_cell.length_c   1.000
_cell.angle_alpha   90.00
_cell.angle_beta   90.00
_cell.angle_gamma   90.00
#
_symmetry.space_group_name_H-M   'P 1'
#
loop_
_entity.id
_entity.type
_entity.pdbx_description
1 polymer ?
#
loop_
_entity_poly.entity_id
_entity_poly.type
_entity_poly.pdbx_seq_one_letter_code
_entity_poly.pdbx_strand_id
1 'polypeptide(L)'
;LVLQASPEYFRPEFHRDDPEGFGKYDTQKLDDWVLANVKWLKNTFGTDCIAAHLHVDERTPHIHAVIVPMFEKAPTMPKNKRKGETQAHFDLRVERAKKKRGRKVVSHHKHYLFGAGRKSYEKVVDSYAAAVEHLGIERSERGSEATPTTKQEWARLRYKKSKDIEQNLIGKQKRQRLDDES
;
A
#
# COMPACT_ATOMS: atom_id res chain seq x y z
N LEU A 1 -5.27 -0.48 -0.66
CA LEU A 1 -3.99 -0.44 0.02
C LEU A 1 -3.24 -1.72 -0.28
N VAL A 2 -1.96 -1.64 -0.65
CA VAL A 2 -1.09 -2.80 -0.85
C VAL A 2 -0.01 -2.76 0.22
N LEU A 3 0.16 -3.86 0.94
CA LEU A 3 1.18 -4.06 1.95
C LEU A 3 2.16 -5.12 1.45
N GLN A 4 3.44 -4.81 1.49
CA GLN A 4 4.50 -5.73 1.03
C GLN A 4 5.80 -5.47 1.77
N ALA A 5 6.65 -6.47 1.83
CA ALA A 5 8.04 -6.35 2.23
C ALA A 5 8.97 -6.72 1.07
N SER A 6 10.27 -6.53 1.23
CA SER A 6 11.23 -6.92 0.20
C SER A 6 11.25 -8.45 0.01
N PRO A 7 11.53 -8.95 -1.19
CA PRO A 7 11.66 -10.39 -1.42
C PRO A 7 12.68 -11.07 -0.50
N GLU A 8 13.76 -10.36 -0.16
CA GLU A 8 14.85 -10.84 0.68
C GLU A 8 14.39 -11.11 2.13
N TYR A 9 13.36 -10.40 2.59
CA TYR A 9 12.76 -10.66 3.89
C TYR A 9 12.16 -12.08 3.95
N PHE A 10 11.41 -12.46 2.92
CA PHE A 10 10.72 -13.75 2.88
C PHE A 10 11.61 -14.91 2.47
N ARG A 11 12.70 -14.64 1.72
CA ARG A 11 13.60 -15.65 1.15
C ARG A 11 15.06 -15.19 1.21
N PRO A 12 15.65 -15.12 2.40
CA PRO A 12 16.98 -14.54 2.59
C PRO A 12 18.10 -15.31 1.89
N GLU A 13 17.86 -16.60 1.56
CA GLU A 13 18.83 -17.47 0.87
C GLU A 13 18.90 -17.20 -0.64
N PHE A 14 17.96 -16.44 -1.18
CA PHE A 14 17.85 -16.19 -2.62
C PHE A 14 17.98 -14.71 -2.93
N HIS A 15 18.76 -14.38 -3.94
CA HIS A 15 18.75 -13.02 -4.46
C HIS A 15 17.36 -12.65 -5.01
N ARG A 16 17.00 -11.37 -4.94
CA ARG A 16 15.72 -10.83 -5.43
C ARG A 16 15.31 -11.38 -6.79
N ASP A 17 16.23 -11.45 -7.72
CA ASP A 17 15.97 -11.80 -9.13
C ASP A 17 16.23 -13.28 -9.44
N ASP A 18 16.59 -14.09 -8.43
CA ASP A 18 16.83 -15.51 -8.61
C ASP A 18 15.53 -16.26 -8.90
N PRO A 19 15.39 -16.89 -10.08
CA PRO A 19 14.19 -17.65 -10.43
C PRO A 19 13.98 -18.86 -9.51
N GLU A 20 15.04 -19.46 -8.98
CA GLU A 20 14.95 -20.58 -8.05
C GLU A 20 14.29 -20.23 -6.72
N GLY A 21 14.33 -18.96 -6.35
CA GLY A 21 13.67 -18.45 -5.15
C GLY A 21 12.17 -18.17 -5.31
N PHE A 22 11.63 -18.25 -6.53
CA PHE A 22 10.19 -17.94 -6.75
C PHE A 22 9.31 -19.03 -6.16
N GLY A 23 8.32 -18.61 -5.35
CA GLY A 23 7.44 -19.53 -4.63
C GLY A 23 8.07 -20.23 -3.42
N LYS A 24 9.34 -19.95 -3.10
CA LYS A 24 10.01 -20.43 -1.89
C LYS A 24 10.03 -19.33 -0.85
N TYR A 25 9.42 -19.57 0.28
CA TYR A 25 9.34 -18.59 1.36
C TYR A 25 9.62 -19.27 2.70
N ASP A 26 10.26 -18.54 3.59
CA ASP A 26 10.30 -18.88 5.00
C ASP A 26 8.87 -18.72 5.56
N THR A 27 8.26 -19.85 5.91
CA THR A 27 6.86 -19.89 6.37
C THR A 27 6.67 -19.15 7.67
N GLN A 28 7.64 -19.23 8.60
CA GLN A 28 7.55 -18.51 9.87
C GLN A 28 7.58 -17.00 9.67
N LYS A 29 8.49 -16.52 8.82
CA LYS A 29 8.56 -15.08 8.49
C LYS A 29 7.30 -14.59 7.78
N LEU A 30 6.72 -15.41 6.91
CA LEU A 30 5.46 -15.09 6.24
C LEU A 30 4.33 -14.96 7.26
N ASP A 31 4.20 -15.92 8.17
CA ASP A 31 3.16 -15.94 9.19
C ASP A 31 3.29 -14.76 10.15
N ASP A 32 4.50 -14.48 10.66
CA ASP A 32 4.77 -13.35 11.53
C ASP A 32 4.42 -12.01 10.86
N TRP A 33 4.79 -11.89 9.58
CA TRP A 33 4.46 -10.71 8.79
C TRP A 33 2.95 -10.56 8.57
N VAL A 34 2.25 -11.63 8.24
CA VAL A 34 0.78 -11.63 8.08
C VAL A 34 0.09 -11.22 9.39
N LEU A 35 0.52 -11.79 10.52
CA LEU A 35 -0.04 -11.46 11.83
C LEU A 35 0.16 -9.97 12.19
N ALA A 36 1.36 -9.44 11.95
CA ALA A 36 1.67 -8.02 12.17
C ALA A 36 0.78 -7.12 11.30
N ASN A 37 0.61 -7.47 10.01
CA ASN A 37 -0.24 -6.73 9.09
C ASN A 37 -1.72 -6.77 9.49
N VAL A 38 -2.26 -7.92 9.85
CA VAL A 38 -3.65 -8.06 10.31
C VAL A 38 -3.90 -7.23 11.57
N LYS A 39 -2.97 -7.27 12.52
CA LYS A 39 -3.04 -6.47 13.74
C LYS A 39 -3.02 -4.97 13.43
N TRP A 40 -2.11 -4.54 12.56
CA TRP A 40 -2.01 -3.14 12.14
C TRP A 40 -3.26 -2.67 11.40
N LEU A 41 -3.79 -3.44 10.45
CA LEU A 41 -5.02 -3.12 9.73
C LEU A 41 -6.21 -2.95 10.69
N LYS A 42 -6.37 -3.87 11.64
CA LYS A 42 -7.43 -3.80 12.65
C LYS A 42 -7.29 -2.56 13.55
N ASN A 43 -6.08 -2.27 14.01
CA ASN A 43 -5.83 -1.15 14.92
C ASN A 43 -5.96 0.21 14.23
N THR A 44 -5.55 0.29 12.94
CA THR A 44 -5.49 1.55 12.20
C THR A 44 -6.82 1.89 11.53
N PHE A 45 -7.49 0.91 10.95
CA PHE A 45 -8.69 1.12 10.15
C PHE A 45 -9.96 0.56 10.78
N GLY A 46 -9.85 -0.36 11.74
CA GLY A 46 -11.01 -0.96 12.38
C GLY A 46 -12.04 -1.50 11.38
N THR A 47 -13.27 -1.04 11.49
CA THR A 47 -14.39 -1.43 10.59
C THR A 47 -14.30 -0.84 9.19
N ASP A 48 -13.40 0.12 8.96
CA ASP A 48 -13.20 0.72 7.63
C ASP A 48 -12.37 -0.21 6.72
N CYS A 49 -11.61 -1.15 7.29
CA CYS A 49 -11.00 -2.26 6.55
C CYS A 49 -12.02 -3.40 6.38
N ILE A 50 -12.59 -3.50 5.19
CA ILE A 50 -13.66 -4.46 4.91
C ILE A 50 -13.18 -5.81 4.38
N ALA A 51 -11.98 -5.86 3.81
CA ALA A 51 -11.36 -7.09 3.32
C ALA A 51 -9.83 -6.95 3.28
N ALA A 52 -9.14 -8.05 3.47
CA ALA A 52 -7.70 -8.18 3.24
C ALA A 52 -7.42 -9.56 2.64
N HIS A 53 -6.70 -9.61 1.52
CA HIS A 53 -6.38 -10.82 0.79
C HIS A 53 -4.86 -10.96 0.70
N LEU A 54 -4.35 -12.10 1.17
CA LEU A 54 -2.94 -12.47 1.02
C LEU A 54 -2.75 -13.13 -0.35
N HIS A 55 -1.78 -12.64 -1.10
CA HIS A 55 -1.33 -13.20 -2.38
C HIS A 55 0.07 -13.79 -2.18
N VAL A 56 0.22 -15.07 -2.49
CA VAL A 56 1.49 -15.83 -2.41
C VAL A 56 1.85 -16.49 -3.75
N ASP A 57 0.99 -16.35 -4.72
CA ASP A 57 1.12 -16.89 -6.08
C ASP A 57 1.92 -15.98 -7.03
N GLU A 58 2.28 -14.78 -6.57
CA GLU A 58 3.13 -13.85 -7.30
C GLU A 58 4.59 -13.92 -6.79
N ARG A 59 5.44 -13.09 -7.41
CA ARG A 59 6.88 -13.04 -7.12
C ARG A 59 7.23 -12.76 -5.66
N THR A 60 6.42 -11.95 -5.01
CA THR A 60 6.62 -11.54 -3.62
C THR A 60 5.29 -11.57 -2.90
N PRO A 61 5.20 -12.18 -1.71
CA PRO A 61 3.99 -12.14 -0.89
C PRO A 61 3.56 -10.70 -0.63
N HIS A 62 2.27 -10.44 -0.79
CA HIS A 62 1.70 -9.12 -0.50
C HIS A 62 0.23 -9.24 -0.10
N ILE A 63 -0.26 -8.23 0.61
CA ILE A 63 -1.64 -8.17 1.06
C ILE A 63 -2.35 -7.02 0.35
N HIS A 64 -3.46 -7.33 -0.32
CA HIS A 64 -4.41 -6.34 -0.81
C HIS A 64 -5.48 -6.08 0.25
N ALA A 65 -5.49 -4.88 0.84
CA ALA A 65 -6.51 -4.46 1.80
C ALA A 65 -7.46 -3.44 1.17
N VAL A 66 -8.76 -3.67 1.32
CA VAL A 66 -9.82 -2.77 0.86
C VAL A 66 -10.27 -1.92 2.04
N ILE A 67 -9.97 -0.62 1.97
CA ILE A 67 -10.34 0.36 2.99
C ILE A 67 -11.46 1.23 2.43
N VAL A 68 -12.59 1.30 3.15
CA VAL A 68 -13.69 2.21 2.84
C VAL A 68 -13.61 3.41 3.79
N PRO A 69 -13.13 4.57 3.32
CA PRO A 69 -12.89 5.73 4.18
C PRO A 69 -14.22 6.34 4.65
N MET A 70 -14.69 5.92 5.81
CA MET A 70 -15.93 6.39 6.41
C MET A 70 -15.72 7.71 7.17
N PHE A 71 -16.65 8.62 7.02
CA PHE A 71 -16.70 9.89 7.73
C PHE A 71 -18.10 10.14 8.28
N GLU A 72 -18.17 10.57 9.54
CA GLU A 72 -19.46 10.94 10.14
C GLU A 72 -19.81 12.38 9.74
N LYS A 73 -20.73 12.51 8.79
CA LYS A 73 -21.24 13.81 8.33
C LYS A 73 -22.28 14.33 9.30
N ALA A 74 -21.94 15.41 10.00
CA ALA A 74 -22.90 16.12 10.83
C ALA A 74 -24.11 16.63 10.02
N PRO A 75 -25.29 16.77 10.64
CA PRO A 75 -26.44 17.37 10.00
C PRO A 75 -26.13 18.78 9.52
N THR A 76 -26.60 19.12 8.32
CA THR A 76 -26.45 20.47 7.80
C THR A 76 -27.39 21.41 8.58
N MET A 77 -26.82 22.38 9.27
CA MET A 77 -27.58 23.39 9.98
C MET A 77 -28.01 24.47 9.02
N PRO A 78 -29.31 24.90 9.07
CA PRO A 78 -29.77 26.05 8.34
C PRO A 78 -29.02 27.31 8.81
N LYS A 79 -28.36 28.02 7.88
CA LYS A 79 -27.63 29.27 8.21
C LYS A 79 -28.51 30.52 8.04
N ASN A 80 -29.38 30.53 7.03
CA ASN A 80 -30.19 31.67 6.67
C ASN A 80 -31.63 31.26 6.44
N LYS A 81 -32.53 32.23 6.57
CA LYS A 81 -33.93 32.08 6.16
C LYS A 81 -34.06 31.91 4.66
N ARG A 82 -35.05 31.17 4.22
CA ARG A 82 -35.42 31.06 2.82
C ARG A 82 -36.25 32.31 2.44
N LYS A 83 -36.30 32.62 1.13
CA LYS A 83 -37.13 33.73 0.64
C LYS A 83 -38.59 33.48 1.05
N GLY A 84 -39.21 34.45 1.74
CA GLY A 84 -40.58 34.33 2.24
C GLY A 84 -40.76 33.51 3.53
N GLU A 85 -39.69 33.02 4.16
CA GLU A 85 -39.77 32.23 5.41
C GLU A 85 -39.91 33.15 6.62
N THR A 86 -40.91 32.86 7.48
CA THR A 86 -41.08 33.58 8.77
C THR A 86 -39.98 33.15 9.75
N GLN A 87 -39.71 33.98 10.78
CA GLN A 87 -38.76 33.65 11.82
C GLN A 87 -39.11 32.36 12.54
N ALA A 88 -40.39 32.19 12.89
CA ALA A 88 -40.87 30.99 13.57
C ALA A 88 -40.62 29.69 12.76
N HIS A 89 -40.81 29.71 11.44
CA HIS A 89 -40.53 28.59 10.56
C HIS A 89 -39.02 28.31 10.46
N PHE A 90 -38.20 29.35 10.41
CA PHE A 90 -36.74 29.19 10.43
C PHE A 90 -36.27 28.52 11.72
N ASP A 91 -36.77 29.01 12.87
CA ASP A 91 -36.40 28.46 14.19
C ASP A 91 -36.82 26.98 14.34
N LEU A 92 -38.03 26.65 13.90
CA LEU A 92 -38.47 25.24 13.83
C LEU A 92 -37.55 24.37 12.94
N ARG A 93 -37.11 24.92 11.82
CA ARG A 93 -36.18 24.20 10.92
C ARG A 93 -34.81 24.00 11.56
N VAL A 94 -34.32 24.98 12.29
CA VAL A 94 -33.08 24.88 13.07
C VAL A 94 -33.24 23.81 14.17
N GLU A 95 -34.30 23.84 14.94
CA GLU A 95 -34.56 22.85 16.00
C GLU A 95 -34.69 21.40 15.44
N ARG A 96 -35.36 21.24 14.31
CA ARG A 96 -35.42 19.92 13.62
C ARG A 96 -34.05 19.47 13.14
N ALA A 97 -33.20 20.39 12.68
CA ALA A 97 -31.83 20.04 12.26
C ALA A 97 -30.94 19.63 13.43
N LYS A 98 -31.06 20.29 14.58
CA LYS A 98 -30.35 19.91 15.84
C LYS A 98 -30.68 18.49 16.31
N LYS A 99 -31.93 18.06 16.12
CA LYS A 99 -32.39 16.72 16.50
C LYS A 99 -31.97 15.62 15.53
N LYS A 100 -31.48 15.95 14.36
CA LYS A 100 -31.00 14.96 13.38
C LYS A 100 -29.67 14.39 13.85
N ARG A 101 -29.53 13.06 13.73
CA ARG A 101 -28.24 12.39 13.92
C ARG A 101 -27.36 12.55 12.69
N GLY A 102 -26.07 12.58 12.90
CA GLY A 102 -25.08 12.43 11.84
C GLY A 102 -25.28 11.15 11.05
N ARG A 103 -24.77 11.10 9.85
CA ARG A 103 -24.76 9.89 9.03
C ARG A 103 -23.35 9.55 8.56
N LYS A 104 -23.01 8.28 8.58
CA LYS A 104 -21.77 7.82 7.97
C LYS A 104 -21.86 7.93 6.45
N VAL A 105 -20.85 8.51 5.84
CA VAL A 105 -20.69 8.66 4.39
C VAL A 105 -19.26 8.29 3.99
N VAL A 106 -19.08 7.75 2.80
CA VAL A 106 -17.74 7.54 2.24
C VAL A 106 -17.15 8.89 1.85
N SER A 107 -15.97 9.21 2.36
CA SER A 107 -15.27 10.45 2.00
C SER A 107 -13.78 10.35 2.25
N HIS A 108 -13.01 10.18 1.19
CA HIS A 108 -11.56 10.19 1.25
C HIS A 108 -11.00 11.51 1.83
N HIS A 109 -11.49 12.65 1.37
CA HIS A 109 -11.01 13.98 1.80
C HIS A 109 -11.30 14.33 3.26
N LYS A 110 -12.33 13.72 3.86
CA LYS A 110 -12.74 13.98 5.25
C LYS A 110 -12.37 12.87 6.20
N HIS A 111 -11.82 11.80 5.68
CA HIS A 111 -11.34 10.71 6.52
C HIS A 111 -10.11 11.16 7.32
N TYR A 112 -10.06 10.80 8.60
CA TYR A 112 -9.01 11.26 9.53
C TYR A 112 -7.60 10.84 9.11
N LEU A 113 -7.45 9.70 8.39
CA LEU A 113 -6.15 9.22 7.91
C LEU A 113 -5.79 9.73 6.51
N PHE A 114 -6.77 10.05 5.65
CA PHE A 114 -6.50 10.37 4.24
C PHE A 114 -6.78 11.84 3.90
N GLY A 115 -7.54 12.55 4.73
CA GLY A 115 -8.09 13.86 4.40
C GLY A 115 -7.09 15.02 4.43
N ALA A 116 -5.92 14.86 5.05
CA ALA A 116 -4.91 15.93 5.14
C ALA A 116 -3.84 15.85 4.03
N GLY A 117 -4.13 15.18 2.91
CA GLY A 117 -3.24 15.08 1.76
C GLY A 117 -1.94 14.30 2.06
N ARG A 118 -0.81 14.72 1.46
CA ARG A 118 0.47 14.01 1.57
C ARG A 118 0.90 13.71 3.01
N LYS A 119 0.72 14.65 3.93
CA LYS A 119 1.08 14.46 5.35
C LYS A 119 0.30 13.33 6.02
N SER A 120 -0.92 13.08 5.61
CA SER A 120 -1.73 11.96 6.13
C SER A 120 -1.17 10.62 5.66
N TYR A 121 -0.79 10.53 4.39
CA TYR A 121 -0.16 9.32 3.85
C TYR A 121 1.17 9.01 4.54
N GLU A 122 1.99 10.03 4.79
CA GLU A 122 3.25 9.85 5.52
C GLU A 122 3.02 9.26 6.92
N LYS A 123 1.99 9.73 7.64
CA LYS A 123 1.61 9.17 8.95
C LYS A 123 1.16 7.71 8.87
N VAL A 124 0.40 7.35 7.83
CA VAL A 124 -0.02 5.96 7.62
C VAL A 124 1.20 5.07 7.35
N VAL A 125 2.12 5.52 6.49
CA VAL A 125 3.36 4.79 6.19
C VAL A 125 4.25 4.68 7.43
N ASP A 126 4.38 5.75 8.24
CA ASP A 126 5.16 5.74 9.47
C ASP A 126 4.55 4.77 10.50
N SER A 127 3.22 4.75 10.65
CA SER A 127 2.55 3.82 11.55
C SER A 127 2.67 2.35 11.11
N TYR A 128 2.68 2.12 9.79
CA TYR A 128 2.92 0.80 9.24
C TYR A 128 4.36 0.33 9.50
N ALA A 129 5.35 1.19 9.23
CA ALA A 129 6.74 0.88 9.49
C ALA A 129 6.99 0.51 10.95
N ALA A 130 6.43 1.29 11.88
CA ALA A 130 6.52 0.98 13.32
C ALA A 130 5.87 -0.38 13.69
N ALA A 131 4.81 -0.76 12.98
CA ALA A 131 4.13 -2.04 13.25
C ALA A 131 4.92 -3.27 12.80
N VAL A 132 5.82 -3.13 11.82
CA VAL A 132 6.63 -4.23 11.26
C VAL A 132 8.12 -4.13 11.59
N GLU A 133 8.55 -3.09 12.31
CA GLU A 133 9.93 -2.84 12.70
C GLU A 133 10.55 -4.01 13.47
N HIS A 134 9.78 -4.62 14.39
CA HIS A 134 10.21 -5.77 15.19
C HIS A 134 10.53 -7.02 14.36
N LEU A 135 10.12 -7.05 13.09
CA LEU A 135 10.44 -8.10 12.11
C LEU A 135 11.72 -7.79 11.32
N GLY A 136 12.39 -6.66 11.60
CA GLY A 136 13.54 -6.21 10.82
C GLY A 136 13.16 -5.59 9.46
N ILE A 137 11.92 -5.19 9.27
CA ILE A 137 11.44 -4.53 8.04
C ILE A 137 11.55 -3.02 8.24
N GLU A 138 12.41 -2.41 7.46
CA GLU A 138 12.65 -0.98 7.51
C GLU A 138 11.60 -0.19 6.72
N ARG A 139 11.41 1.06 7.14
CA ARG A 139 10.58 2.01 6.41
C ARG A 139 11.20 2.32 5.04
N SER A 140 10.37 2.39 4.00
CA SER A 140 10.80 2.88 2.70
C SER A 140 11.31 4.32 2.80
N GLU A 141 12.30 4.66 1.97
CA GLU A 141 12.94 5.97 1.94
C GLU A 141 11.92 7.09 1.67
N ARG A 142 12.00 8.17 2.49
CA ARG A 142 11.13 9.35 2.32
C ARG A 142 11.55 10.13 1.07
N GLY A 143 10.56 10.45 0.24
CA GLY A 143 10.82 11.24 -0.96
C GLY A 143 11.53 10.47 -2.07
N SER A 144 11.54 9.14 -2.01
CA SER A 144 12.04 8.31 -3.12
C SER A 144 11.39 8.72 -4.44
N GLU A 145 12.21 9.07 -5.42
CA GLU A 145 11.79 9.38 -6.80
C GLU A 145 11.55 8.10 -7.63
N ALA A 146 11.59 6.93 -6.98
CA ALA A 146 11.34 5.66 -7.65
C ALA A 146 9.96 5.68 -8.30
N THR A 147 9.93 5.72 -9.61
CA THR A 147 8.71 5.66 -10.41
C THR A 147 8.25 4.20 -10.49
N PRO A 148 6.98 3.89 -10.23
CA PRO A 148 6.46 2.55 -10.47
C PRO A 148 6.67 2.16 -11.92
N THR A 149 7.46 1.11 -12.15
CA THR A 149 7.67 0.58 -13.49
C THR A 149 6.45 -0.23 -13.90
N THR A 150 5.88 0.03 -15.08
CA THR A 150 4.77 -0.79 -15.59
C THR A 150 5.25 -2.24 -15.84
N LYS A 151 4.34 -3.21 -15.78
CA LYS A 151 4.66 -4.63 -16.09
C LYS A 151 5.36 -4.77 -17.44
N GLN A 152 4.98 -3.95 -18.43
CA GLN A 152 5.58 -3.97 -19.77
C GLN A 152 7.01 -3.40 -19.79
N GLU A 153 7.24 -2.27 -19.12
CA GLU A 153 8.57 -1.69 -18.98
C GLU A 153 9.51 -2.61 -18.20
N TRP A 154 9.02 -3.20 -17.12
CA TRP A 154 9.77 -4.16 -16.34
C TRP A 154 10.15 -5.40 -17.16
N ALA A 155 9.22 -5.95 -17.96
CA ALA A 155 9.49 -7.06 -18.85
C ALA A 155 10.54 -6.70 -19.92
N ARG A 156 10.47 -5.48 -20.49
CA ARG A 156 11.47 -4.97 -21.43
C ARG A 156 12.86 -4.83 -20.81
N LEU A 157 12.93 -4.26 -19.61
CA LEU A 157 14.20 -4.10 -18.88
C LEU A 157 14.83 -5.46 -18.55
N ARG A 158 14.02 -6.43 -18.15
CA ARG A 158 14.47 -7.78 -17.85
C ARG A 158 14.98 -8.52 -19.10
N TYR A 159 14.25 -8.40 -20.21
CA TYR A 159 14.68 -8.94 -21.50
C TYR A 159 16.00 -8.33 -21.97
N LYS A 160 16.18 -7.03 -21.85
CA LYS A 160 17.42 -6.34 -22.18
C LYS A 160 18.57 -6.84 -21.31
N LYS A 161 18.39 -6.93 -20.00
CA LYS A 161 19.39 -7.39 -19.07
C LYS A 161 19.80 -8.86 -19.33
N SER A 162 18.86 -9.74 -19.66
CA SER A 162 19.16 -11.14 -20.02
C SER A 162 19.97 -11.24 -21.30
N LYS A 163 19.66 -10.43 -22.33
CA LYS A 163 20.45 -10.37 -23.56
C LYS A 163 21.87 -9.84 -23.34
N ASP A 164 22.03 -8.81 -22.51
CA ASP A 164 23.34 -8.26 -22.16
C ASP A 164 24.22 -9.31 -21.44
N ILE A 165 23.61 -10.09 -20.53
CA ILE A 165 24.30 -11.19 -19.84
C ILE A 165 24.70 -12.29 -20.84
N GLU A 166 23.81 -12.70 -21.73
CA GLU A 166 24.08 -13.70 -22.76
C GLU A 166 25.23 -13.28 -23.69
N GLN A 167 25.21 -12.03 -24.16
CA GLN A 167 26.28 -11.47 -25.01
C GLN A 167 27.62 -11.40 -24.28
N ASN A 168 27.61 -11.03 -22.99
CA ASN A 168 28.82 -11.02 -22.17
C ASN A 168 29.41 -12.41 -21.95
N LEU A 169 28.55 -13.42 -21.74
CA LEU A 169 28.99 -14.83 -21.63
C LEU A 169 29.62 -15.35 -22.93
N ILE A 170 28.96 -15.09 -24.07
CA ILE A 170 29.48 -15.44 -25.39
C ILE A 170 30.85 -14.75 -25.66
N GLY A 171 30.96 -13.47 -25.29
CA GLY A 171 32.21 -12.71 -25.42
C GLY A 171 33.34 -13.29 -24.55
N LYS A 172 33.05 -13.73 -23.32
CA LYS A 172 34.00 -14.36 -22.43
C LYS A 172 34.47 -15.74 -22.98
N GLN A 173 33.53 -16.55 -23.45
CA GLN A 173 33.87 -17.87 -24.03
C GLN A 173 34.71 -17.77 -25.30
N LYS A 174 34.47 -16.74 -26.16
CA LYS A 174 35.31 -16.49 -27.35
C LYS A 174 36.72 -16.09 -26.98
N ARG A 175 36.91 -15.25 -25.97
CA ARG A 175 38.27 -14.86 -25.50
C ARG A 175 39.01 -16.03 -24.94
N GLN A 176 38.36 -16.84 -24.11
CA GLN A 176 38.99 -18.04 -23.51
C GLN A 176 39.46 -19.03 -24.56
N ARG A 177 38.72 -19.28 -25.64
CA ARG A 177 39.14 -20.12 -26.77
C ARG A 177 40.34 -19.60 -27.49
N LEU A 178 40.45 -18.27 -27.68
CA LEU A 178 41.59 -17.63 -28.34
C LEU A 178 42.85 -17.71 -27.49
N ASP A 179 42.70 -17.67 -26.14
CA ASP A 179 43.79 -17.76 -25.21
C ASP A 179 44.28 -19.25 -25.09
N ASP A 180 43.39 -20.22 -25.26
CA ASP A 180 43.73 -21.66 -25.25
C ASP A 180 44.37 -22.17 -26.56
N GLU A 181 44.25 -21.41 -27.68
CA GLU A 181 44.81 -21.73 -28.99
C GLU A 181 46.16 -20.98 -29.28
N SER A 182 46.65 -20.19 -28.32
CA SER A 182 47.87 -19.40 -28.41
C SER A 182 49.02 -20.03 -27.60
#